data_68d2276d174f58f1714a77614cd28421
#
_entry.id   68d2276d174f58f1714a77614cd28421
#
_cell.length_a   1.000
_cell.length_b   1.000
_cell.length_c   1.000
_cell.angle_alpha   90.00
_cell.angle_beta   90.00
_cell.angle_gamma   90.00
#
_symmetry.space_group_name_H-M   'P 1'
#
loop_
_entity.id
_entity.type
_entity.pdbx_description
1 polymer ?
#
loop_
_entity_poly.entity_id
_entity_poly.type
_entity_poly.pdbx_seq_one_letter_code
_entity_poly.pdbx_strand_id
1 'polypeptide(L)'
;MKKSKKFLCLLLALVMAGSLLLLPAAAANTQQSGAERYPTVYVHGLMGWGARDQIYAVTPYWGLTSDLMPYLTGKGYESYAASVGPLSSAWDRACELYAQLTGTTVDYGAAHAAEYGHARYGVTYDKPLFEGWSADKKINLVGHSFGGATIRLFLDILADGSAEEQAAAKAAGTEVSPFFQGGKADWVYSLTTLAAPHNGTTFLECCGDMTQFAAEASTAMAKLLGISDFKGVYDFQLEQFGFYRKDGETVLEALDRVLHSDFLSHNDNVFRDLTIDRALALNDDIEIQPNVYYFSSAGDKTRPSALTGKRTSAADLTPLFVPLAHHTCRFSNPTTPDGFQL
;
A
#
# COMPACT_ATOMS: atom_id res chain seq x y z
N MET A 1 -18.20 -26.85 0.74
CA MET A 1 -17.61 -25.72 1.48
C MET A 1 -16.20 -25.34 1.00
N LYS A 2 -15.20 -26.23 0.86
CA LYS A 2 -13.85 -25.91 0.34
C LYS A 2 -13.81 -25.27 -1.06
N LYS A 3 -14.66 -25.71 -2.00
CA LYS A 3 -14.69 -25.15 -3.38
C LYS A 3 -15.24 -23.73 -3.45
N SER A 4 -16.17 -23.37 -2.56
CA SER A 4 -16.75 -22.01 -2.48
C SER A 4 -15.75 -20.98 -1.93
N LYS A 5 -14.93 -21.36 -0.94
CA LYS A 5 -13.87 -20.50 -0.39
C LYS A 5 -12.78 -20.20 -1.42
N LYS A 6 -12.32 -21.21 -2.17
CA LYS A 6 -11.34 -21.04 -3.26
C LYS A 6 -11.82 -20.10 -4.35
N PHE A 7 -13.10 -20.19 -4.71
CA PHE A 7 -13.69 -19.29 -5.69
C PHE A 7 -13.77 -17.85 -5.19
N LEU A 8 -14.03 -17.65 -3.89
CA LEU A 8 -14.09 -16.32 -3.27
C LEU A 8 -12.71 -15.64 -3.24
N CYS A 9 -11.66 -16.37 -2.88
CA CYS A 9 -10.31 -15.81 -2.84
C CYS A 9 -9.74 -15.52 -4.25
N LEU A 10 -10.02 -16.37 -5.24
CA LEU A 10 -9.68 -16.11 -6.65
C LEU A 10 -10.33 -14.81 -7.15
N LEU A 11 -11.58 -14.59 -6.75
CA LEU A 11 -12.35 -13.42 -7.13
C LEU A 11 -11.78 -12.13 -6.55
N LEU A 12 -11.20 -12.19 -5.37
CA LEU A 12 -10.67 -11.03 -4.64
C LEU A 12 -9.34 -10.51 -5.16
N ALA A 13 -8.49 -11.39 -5.62
CA ALA A 13 -7.26 -10.95 -6.29
C ALA A 13 -7.57 -10.26 -7.62
N LEU A 14 -8.59 -10.73 -8.34
CA LEU A 14 -9.15 -10.04 -9.49
C LEU A 14 -9.76 -8.69 -9.12
N VAL A 15 -10.31 -8.55 -7.90
CA VAL A 15 -10.87 -7.32 -7.36
C VAL A 15 -9.81 -6.26 -7.11
N MET A 16 -8.68 -6.64 -6.54
CA MET A 16 -7.59 -5.69 -6.29
C MET A 16 -6.97 -5.17 -7.59
N ALA A 17 -6.88 -6.00 -8.62
CA ALA A 17 -6.46 -5.56 -9.95
C ALA A 17 -7.55 -4.79 -10.71
N GLY A 18 -8.83 -5.15 -10.53
CA GLY A 18 -9.97 -4.54 -11.23
C GLY A 18 -10.42 -3.19 -10.66
N SER A 19 -10.12 -2.87 -9.39
CA SER A 19 -10.45 -1.56 -8.81
C SER A 19 -9.71 -0.40 -9.49
N LEU A 20 -8.63 -0.69 -10.19
CA LEU A 20 -7.88 0.26 -11.00
C LEU A 20 -8.57 0.60 -12.34
N LEU A 21 -9.52 -0.23 -12.79
CA LEU A 21 -10.21 -0.04 -14.08
C LEU A 21 -11.38 0.95 -14.05
N LEU A 22 -11.81 1.42 -12.88
CA LEU A 22 -13.09 2.11 -12.72
C LEU A 22 -12.97 3.55 -12.20
N LEU A 23 -11.81 4.18 -12.25
CA LEU A 23 -11.73 5.61 -11.99
C LEU A 23 -12.21 6.35 -13.25
N PRO A 24 -13.41 6.97 -13.26
CA PRO A 24 -13.75 7.92 -14.31
C PRO A 24 -12.75 9.08 -14.18
N ALA A 25 -11.97 9.31 -15.22
CA ALA A 25 -11.16 10.52 -15.34
C ALA A 25 -12.10 11.72 -15.46
N ALA A 26 -12.61 12.21 -14.35
CA ALA A 26 -13.20 13.54 -14.28
C ALA A 26 -12.04 14.55 -14.34
N ALA A 27 -11.47 14.72 -15.52
CA ALA A 27 -10.56 15.82 -15.80
C ALA A 27 -11.38 17.10 -15.78
N ALA A 28 -11.48 17.74 -14.63
CA ALA A 28 -11.86 19.15 -14.57
C ALA A 28 -10.76 19.94 -15.28
N ASN A 29 -11.08 20.46 -16.44
CA ASN A 29 -10.24 21.39 -17.19
C ASN A 29 -10.21 22.73 -16.47
N THR A 30 -9.47 22.86 -15.40
CA THR A 30 -9.12 24.14 -14.81
C THR A 30 -7.70 24.47 -15.24
N GLN A 31 -7.56 25.28 -16.30
CA GLN A 31 -6.33 26.05 -16.53
C GLN A 31 -6.14 26.99 -15.33
N GLN A 32 -5.48 26.51 -14.29
CA GLN A 32 -4.97 27.34 -13.24
C GLN A 32 -3.64 27.93 -13.73
N SER A 33 -3.71 29.11 -14.29
CA SER A 33 -2.54 29.91 -14.66
C SER A 33 -1.79 30.30 -13.39
N GLY A 34 -0.53 29.86 -13.26
CA GLY A 34 0.43 30.40 -12.30
C GLY A 34 0.51 29.75 -10.92
N ALA A 35 -0.22 28.67 -10.63
CA ALA A 35 -0.03 27.92 -9.40
C ALA A 35 1.23 27.04 -9.52
N GLU A 36 2.07 27.09 -8.52
CA GLU A 36 3.22 26.20 -8.39
C GLU A 36 2.73 24.75 -8.37
N ARG A 37 3.25 23.92 -9.26
CA ARG A 37 2.84 22.51 -9.39
C ARG A 37 3.92 21.65 -8.77
N TYR A 38 3.60 21.04 -7.65
CA TYR A 38 4.49 20.08 -7.00
C TYR A 38 4.39 18.70 -7.67
N PRO A 39 5.52 17.97 -7.78
CA PRO A 39 5.52 16.58 -8.24
C PRO A 39 4.55 15.72 -7.42
N THR A 40 3.94 14.73 -8.06
CA THR A 40 3.05 13.78 -7.39
C THR A 40 3.67 12.39 -7.35
N VAL A 41 3.76 11.82 -6.16
CA VAL A 41 4.27 10.47 -5.93
C VAL A 41 3.11 9.54 -5.61
N TYR A 42 2.97 8.49 -6.41
CA TYR A 42 1.90 7.50 -6.33
C TYR A 42 2.41 6.24 -5.63
N VAL A 43 1.73 5.81 -4.58
CA VAL A 43 2.07 4.65 -3.75
C VAL A 43 0.99 3.58 -3.88
N HIS A 44 1.35 2.43 -4.42
CA HIS A 44 0.44 1.31 -4.66
C HIS A 44 0.00 0.60 -3.35
N GLY A 45 -1.02 -0.24 -3.46
CA GLY A 45 -1.53 -1.06 -2.34
C GLY A 45 -0.86 -2.43 -2.21
N LEU A 46 -1.51 -3.31 -1.45
CA LEU A 46 -1.14 -4.72 -1.29
C LEU A 46 -0.95 -5.39 -2.66
N MET A 47 0.11 -6.18 -2.80
CA MET A 47 0.47 -6.88 -4.05
C MET A 47 0.67 -5.96 -5.25
N GLY A 48 0.82 -4.64 -5.03
CA GLY A 48 1.08 -3.68 -6.09
C GLY A 48 2.56 -3.60 -6.48
N TRP A 49 2.88 -2.69 -7.38
CA TRP A 49 4.25 -2.44 -7.87
C TRP A 49 4.41 -1.01 -8.37
N GLY A 50 5.62 -0.54 -8.43
CA GLY A 50 5.98 0.78 -8.93
C GLY A 50 6.89 0.73 -10.15
N ALA A 51 7.39 1.90 -10.54
CA ALA A 51 8.15 2.07 -11.79
C ALA A 51 9.53 1.37 -11.80
N ARG A 52 10.06 0.98 -10.64
CA ARG A 52 11.34 0.24 -10.54
C ARG A 52 11.17 -1.27 -10.66
N ASP A 53 9.95 -1.77 -10.52
CA ASP A 53 9.66 -3.18 -10.58
C ASP A 53 9.62 -3.66 -12.03
N GLN A 54 10.23 -4.81 -12.31
CA GLN A 54 10.32 -5.31 -13.69
C GLN A 54 8.94 -5.55 -14.33
N ILE A 55 7.94 -5.89 -13.51
CA ILE A 55 6.55 -6.06 -13.97
C ILE A 55 5.96 -4.76 -14.53
N TYR A 56 6.45 -3.59 -14.12
CA TYR A 56 5.97 -2.31 -14.61
C TYR A 56 6.12 -2.17 -16.13
N ALA A 57 7.18 -2.74 -16.71
CA ALA A 57 7.40 -2.76 -18.15
C ALA A 57 6.37 -3.61 -18.90
N VAL A 58 5.73 -4.56 -18.24
CA VAL A 58 4.68 -5.44 -18.78
C VAL A 58 3.31 -4.79 -18.63
N THR A 59 3.03 -4.29 -17.42
CA THR A 59 1.79 -3.60 -17.09
C THR A 59 2.05 -2.60 -15.96
N PRO A 60 1.81 -1.31 -16.16
CA PRO A 60 1.91 -0.34 -15.08
C PRO A 60 0.76 -0.53 -14.08
N TYR A 61 1.04 -0.45 -12.78
CA TYR A 61 -0.01 -0.49 -11.75
C TYR A 61 -1.03 0.64 -11.95
N TRP A 62 -0.53 1.83 -12.22
CA TRP A 62 -1.35 3.02 -12.45
C TRP A 62 -1.71 3.15 -13.93
N GLY A 63 -2.93 2.68 -14.26
CA GLY A 63 -3.49 2.74 -15.60
C GLY A 63 -3.58 1.40 -16.33
N LEU A 64 -2.96 0.34 -15.84
CA LEU A 64 -2.95 -1.06 -16.33
C LEU A 64 -2.65 -1.21 -17.83
N THR A 65 -3.49 -0.66 -18.71
CA THR A 65 -3.35 -0.77 -20.17
C THR A 65 -2.58 0.38 -20.79
N SER A 66 -2.36 1.46 -20.03
CA SER A 66 -1.56 2.61 -20.44
C SER A 66 -0.91 3.24 -19.21
N ASP A 67 0.38 3.59 -19.32
CA ASP A 67 1.08 4.20 -18.21
C ASP A 67 0.55 5.60 -17.89
N LEU A 68 0.00 5.77 -16.69
CA LEU A 68 -0.56 7.04 -16.24
C LEU A 68 0.53 8.08 -15.95
N MET A 69 1.72 7.67 -15.53
CA MET A 69 2.79 8.59 -15.13
C MET A 69 3.26 9.47 -16.30
N PRO A 70 3.68 8.94 -17.45
CA PRO A 70 4.07 9.76 -18.59
C PRO A 70 2.89 10.53 -19.18
N TYR A 71 1.66 10.01 -19.11
CA TYR A 71 0.47 10.73 -19.54
C TYR A 71 0.25 12.00 -18.71
N LEU A 72 0.29 11.90 -17.40
CA LEU A 72 0.11 13.05 -16.49
C LEU A 72 1.27 14.04 -16.63
N THR A 73 2.51 13.55 -16.67
CA THR A 73 3.69 14.39 -16.88
C THR A 73 3.60 15.15 -18.19
N GLY A 74 3.15 14.51 -19.28
CA GLY A 74 2.90 15.16 -20.58
C GLY A 74 1.78 16.21 -20.53
N LYS A 75 0.90 16.19 -19.51
CA LYS A 75 -0.10 17.22 -19.23
C LYS A 75 0.42 18.31 -18.27
N GLY A 76 1.68 18.25 -17.88
CA GLY A 76 2.32 19.20 -16.97
C GLY A 76 2.11 18.89 -15.48
N TYR A 77 1.75 17.63 -15.16
CA TYR A 77 1.67 17.09 -13.81
C TYR A 77 2.78 16.07 -13.63
N GLU A 78 3.94 16.53 -13.20
CA GLU A 78 5.10 15.66 -12.94
C GLU A 78 4.71 14.56 -11.97
N SER A 79 4.81 13.29 -12.41
CA SER A 79 4.21 12.14 -11.71
C SER A 79 5.15 10.95 -11.68
N TYR A 80 5.24 10.29 -10.52
CA TYR A 80 6.13 9.17 -10.23
C TYR A 80 5.40 8.05 -9.52
N ALA A 81 5.65 6.80 -9.91
CA ALA A 81 5.14 5.61 -9.23
C ALA A 81 6.25 5.01 -8.35
N ALA A 82 6.14 5.14 -7.05
CA ALA A 82 7.08 4.53 -6.11
C ALA A 82 6.91 3.01 -6.05
N SER A 83 8.04 2.30 -5.92
CA SER A 83 8.09 0.85 -5.71
C SER A 83 8.36 0.57 -4.23
N VAL A 84 7.39 0.04 -3.51
CA VAL A 84 7.52 -0.32 -2.10
C VAL A 84 7.13 -1.78 -1.90
N GLY A 85 7.55 -2.40 -0.82
CA GLY A 85 7.31 -3.83 -0.57
C GLY A 85 5.82 -4.20 -0.68
N PRO A 86 5.44 -5.10 -1.60
CA PRO A 86 4.02 -5.44 -1.81
C PRO A 86 3.38 -6.18 -0.64
N LEU A 87 4.18 -6.80 0.23
CA LEU A 87 3.75 -7.51 1.43
C LEU A 87 4.26 -6.91 2.74
N SER A 88 5.15 -5.91 2.67
CA SER A 88 5.73 -5.26 3.84
C SER A 88 4.69 -4.45 4.63
N SER A 89 5.00 -4.17 5.89
CA SER A 89 4.18 -3.31 6.76
C SER A 89 4.11 -1.87 6.26
N ALA A 90 3.22 -1.07 6.84
CA ALA A 90 3.15 0.36 6.55
C ALA A 90 4.45 1.08 6.93
N TRP A 91 5.12 0.64 8.01
CA TRP A 91 6.39 1.18 8.47
C TRP A 91 7.52 0.93 7.46
N ASP A 92 7.76 -0.33 7.11
CA ASP A 92 8.78 -0.70 6.14
C ASP A 92 8.61 0.04 4.82
N ARG A 93 7.39 0.09 4.31
CA ARG A 93 7.02 0.79 3.08
C ARG A 93 7.25 2.31 3.18
N ALA A 94 7.04 2.90 4.36
CA ALA A 94 7.35 4.31 4.59
C ALA A 94 8.87 4.57 4.54
N CYS A 95 9.68 3.69 5.14
CA CYS A 95 11.14 3.74 5.06
C CYS A 95 11.65 3.58 3.62
N GLU A 96 11.09 2.65 2.87
CA GLU A 96 11.41 2.43 1.45
C GLU A 96 11.03 3.65 0.58
N LEU A 97 9.87 4.25 0.83
CA LEU A 97 9.44 5.47 0.16
C LEU A 97 10.41 6.62 0.43
N TYR A 98 10.82 6.81 1.70
CA TYR A 98 11.79 7.83 2.06
C TYR A 98 13.13 7.63 1.33
N ALA A 99 13.64 6.41 1.32
CA ALA A 99 14.89 6.08 0.66
C ALA A 99 14.83 6.33 -0.86
N GLN A 100 13.69 6.04 -1.50
CA GLN A 100 13.51 6.35 -2.93
C GLN A 100 13.46 7.86 -3.20
N LEU A 101 12.80 8.62 -2.32
CA LEU A 101 12.70 10.08 -2.48
C LEU A 101 14.04 10.78 -2.28
N THR A 102 14.93 10.20 -1.46
CA THR A 102 16.23 10.80 -1.12
C THR A 102 17.41 10.19 -1.87
N GLY A 103 17.23 9.04 -2.53
CA GLY A 103 18.35 8.32 -3.19
C GLY A 103 19.33 7.76 -2.18
N THR A 104 18.84 7.08 -1.14
CA THR A 104 19.64 6.55 -0.06
C THR A 104 19.40 5.05 0.15
N THR A 105 20.12 4.44 1.10
CA THR A 105 19.83 3.10 1.59
C THR A 105 18.59 3.14 2.47
N VAL A 106 17.69 2.15 2.32
CA VAL A 106 16.57 1.97 3.24
C VAL A 106 17.10 1.69 4.63
N ASP A 107 16.68 2.47 5.62
CA ASP A 107 16.92 2.25 7.04
C ASP A 107 15.56 2.03 7.72
N TYR A 108 15.25 0.79 8.05
CA TYR A 108 13.99 0.42 8.72
C TYR A 108 13.94 0.83 10.20
N GLY A 109 15.08 1.28 10.73
CA GLY A 109 15.24 1.62 12.14
C GLY A 109 15.90 0.51 12.95
N ALA A 110 16.65 0.88 13.97
CA ALA A 110 17.35 -0.08 14.81
C ALA A 110 16.43 -0.74 15.84
N ALA A 111 15.50 0.03 16.41
CA ALA A 111 14.52 -0.48 17.36
C ALA A 111 13.50 -1.38 16.64
N HIS A 112 12.92 -0.90 15.55
CA HIS A 112 11.96 -1.63 14.74
C HIS A 112 12.53 -2.95 14.21
N ALA A 113 13.72 -2.92 13.60
CA ALA A 113 14.35 -4.14 13.09
C ALA A 113 14.67 -5.16 14.19
N ALA A 114 15.02 -4.69 15.40
CA ALA A 114 15.25 -5.56 16.54
C ALA A 114 13.97 -6.16 17.12
N GLU A 115 12.88 -5.38 17.16
CA GLU A 115 11.56 -5.81 17.62
C GLU A 115 11.00 -6.92 16.72
N TYR A 116 11.05 -6.72 15.41
CA TYR A 116 10.45 -7.63 14.44
C TYR A 116 11.41 -8.69 13.88
N GLY A 117 12.68 -8.65 14.24
CA GLY A 117 13.65 -9.71 13.94
C GLY A 117 14.10 -9.76 12.49
N HIS A 118 14.24 -8.62 11.84
CA HIS A 118 14.73 -8.50 10.46
C HIS A 118 15.95 -7.56 10.34
N ALA A 119 16.53 -7.45 9.14
CA ALA A 119 17.68 -6.58 8.90
C ALA A 119 17.27 -5.10 8.99
N ARG A 120 18.13 -4.28 9.64
CA ARG A 120 17.90 -2.83 9.72
C ARG A 120 17.98 -2.14 8.36
N TYR A 121 18.87 -2.58 7.49
CA TYR A 121 19.10 -1.94 6.20
C TYR A 121 18.59 -2.79 5.05
N GLY A 122 17.90 -2.13 4.12
CA GLY A 122 17.39 -2.73 2.90
C GLY A 122 18.15 -2.27 1.65
N VAL A 123 17.41 -2.13 0.55
CA VAL A 123 17.94 -1.76 -0.76
C VAL A 123 18.55 -0.35 -0.76
N THR A 124 19.61 -0.15 -1.52
CA THR A 124 20.20 1.18 -1.78
C THR A 124 19.71 1.72 -3.11
N TYR A 125 19.24 2.96 -3.10
CA TYR A 125 18.86 3.72 -4.28
C TYR A 125 19.96 4.72 -4.64
N ASP A 126 20.63 4.54 -5.78
CA ASP A 126 21.74 5.40 -6.21
C ASP A 126 21.32 6.82 -6.59
N LYS A 127 20.02 7.02 -6.84
CA LYS A 127 19.44 8.31 -7.24
C LYS A 127 18.07 8.47 -6.61
N PRO A 128 17.70 9.72 -6.24
CA PRO A 128 16.36 10.03 -5.80
C PRO A 128 15.33 9.78 -6.91
N LEU A 129 14.08 9.63 -6.53
CA LEU A 129 12.98 9.46 -7.47
C LEU A 129 12.85 10.68 -8.38
N PHE A 130 13.13 11.86 -7.83
CA PHE A 130 13.33 13.13 -8.54
C PHE A 130 14.24 14.06 -7.70
N GLU A 131 14.88 15.01 -8.33
CA GLU A 131 15.86 15.87 -7.66
C GLU A 131 15.20 17.02 -6.89
N GLY A 132 15.77 17.34 -5.72
CA GLY A 132 15.51 18.57 -4.99
C GLY A 132 14.29 18.55 -4.08
N TRP A 133 13.77 17.37 -3.68
CA TRP A 133 12.70 17.27 -2.70
C TRP A 133 13.09 17.97 -1.39
N SER A 134 12.27 18.92 -0.96
CA SER A 134 12.55 19.79 0.20
C SER A 134 11.29 20.60 0.57
N ALA A 135 11.39 21.47 1.57
CA ALA A 135 10.36 22.45 1.92
C ALA A 135 10.03 23.41 0.76
N ASP A 136 11.01 23.73 -0.08
CA ASP A 136 10.82 24.62 -1.24
C ASP A 136 10.28 23.86 -2.47
N LYS A 137 10.56 22.57 -2.59
CA LYS A 137 10.04 21.69 -3.62
C LYS A 137 9.27 20.53 -3.00
N LYS A 138 8.07 20.83 -2.56
CA LYS A 138 7.15 19.88 -1.90
C LYS A 138 6.67 18.79 -2.86
N ILE A 139 6.01 17.76 -2.32
CA ILE A 139 5.34 16.73 -3.10
C ILE A 139 3.86 16.63 -2.75
N ASN A 140 3.10 16.10 -3.70
CA ASN A 140 1.79 15.51 -3.44
C ASN A 140 1.96 13.99 -3.29
N LEU A 141 1.30 13.41 -2.32
CA LEU A 141 1.25 11.95 -2.13
C LEU A 141 -0.12 11.42 -2.52
N VAL A 142 -0.15 10.35 -3.30
CA VAL A 142 -1.39 9.63 -3.66
C VAL A 142 -1.22 8.17 -3.31
N GLY A 143 -1.98 7.67 -2.33
CA GLY A 143 -1.95 6.28 -1.90
C GLY A 143 -3.24 5.55 -2.28
N HIS A 144 -3.10 4.42 -2.99
CA HIS A 144 -4.24 3.54 -3.29
C HIS A 144 -4.28 2.36 -2.32
N SER A 145 -5.48 2.02 -1.82
CA SER A 145 -5.66 0.87 -0.94
C SER A 145 -4.72 0.97 0.28
N PHE A 146 -3.94 -0.06 0.59
CA PHE A 146 -2.95 -0.04 1.67
C PHE A 146 -1.87 1.05 1.50
N GLY A 147 -1.64 1.54 0.27
CA GLY A 147 -0.79 2.72 0.03
C GLY A 147 -1.26 3.97 0.77
N GLY A 148 -2.56 4.07 1.07
CA GLY A 148 -3.11 5.16 1.88
C GLY A 148 -2.65 5.11 3.33
N ALA A 149 -2.59 3.94 3.96
CA ALA A 149 -2.00 3.76 5.29
C ALA A 149 -0.50 4.08 5.27
N THR A 150 0.21 3.57 4.25
CA THR A 150 1.65 3.83 4.05
C THR A 150 1.97 5.33 4.02
N ILE A 151 1.28 6.13 3.19
CA ILE A 151 1.59 7.57 3.06
C ILE A 151 1.17 8.38 4.27
N ARG A 152 0.17 7.94 5.03
CA ARG A 152 -0.20 8.59 6.30
C ARG A 152 0.88 8.39 7.35
N LEU A 153 1.32 7.16 7.56
CA LEU A 153 2.42 6.85 8.48
C LEU A 153 3.73 7.51 8.02
N PHE A 154 4.00 7.52 6.71
CA PHE A 154 5.14 8.21 6.14
C PHE A 154 5.17 9.70 6.52
N LEU A 155 4.02 10.40 6.38
CA LEU A 155 3.93 11.81 6.73
C LEU A 155 4.09 12.04 8.23
N ASP A 156 3.54 11.18 9.05
CA ASP A 156 3.65 11.24 10.50
C ASP A 156 5.11 11.12 10.96
N ILE A 157 5.82 10.09 10.51
CA ILE A 157 7.25 9.92 10.81
C ILE A 157 8.07 11.09 10.25
N LEU A 158 7.74 11.56 9.04
CA LEU A 158 8.44 12.70 8.42
C LEU A 158 8.28 13.98 9.23
N ALA A 159 7.10 14.17 9.83
CA ALA A 159 6.74 15.34 10.65
C ALA A 159 7.33 15.25 12.07
N ASP A 160 7.08 14.15 12.76
CA ASP A 160 7.30 14.03 14.19
C ASP A 160 8.50 13.15 14.55
N GLY A 161 8.98 12.36 13.58
CA GLY A 161 10.09 11.43 13.76
C GLY A 161 9.67 10.15 14.49
N SER A 162 10.65 9.47 15.05
CA SER A 162 10.46 8.33 15.97
C SER A 162 11.35 8.45 17.19
N ALA A 163 10.74 8.67 18.32
CA ALA A 163 11.49 8.77 19.60
C ALA A 163 12.21 7.46 19.94
N GLU A 164 11.63 6.32 19.58
CA GLU A 164 12.20 5.00 19.82
C GLU A 164 13.47 4.80 18.99
N GLU A 165 13.42 5.13 17.71
CA GLU A 165 14.58 5.02 16.82
C GLU A 165 15.71 6.00 17.22
N GLN A 166 15.36 7.21 17.63
CA GLN A 166 16.32 8.19 18.15
C GLN A 166 16.98 7.68 19.44
N ALA A 167 16.21 7.08 20.35
CA ALA A 167 16.73 6.50 21.58
C ALA A 167 17.62 5.29 21.31
N ALA A 168 17.23 4.40 20.41
CA ALA A 168 18.00 3.23 20.01
C ALA A 168 19.34 3.63 19.37
N ALA A 169 19.34 4.57 18.45
CA ALA A 169 20.55 5.08 17.82
C ALA A 169 21.50 5.71 18.86
N LYS A 170 20.95 6.51 19.77
CA LYS A 170 21.72 7.11 20.88
C LYS A 170 22.35 6.05 21.78
N ALA A 171 21.59 5.02 22.15
CA ALA A 171 22.08 3.92 22.98
C ALA A 171 23.19 3.11 22.31
N ALA A 172 23.07 2.92 20.98
CA ALA A 172 24.06 2.20 20.17
C ALA A 172 25.28 3.07 19.78
N GLY A 173 25.26 4.40 20.03
CA GLY A 173 26.29 5.32 19.57
C GLY A 173 26.36 5.43 18.03
N THR A 174 25.24 5.26 17.34
CA THR A 174 25.10 5.33 15.88
C THR A 174 24.29 6.55 15.46
N GLU A 175 24.38 6.93 14.18
CA GLU A 175 23.51 7.96 13.63
C GLU A 175 22.10 7.41 13.42
N VAL A 176 21.09 8.26 13.63
CA VAL A 176 19.69 8.00 13.30
C VAL A 176 19.40 8.48 11.89
N SER A 177 18.60 7.73 11.14
CA SER A 177 18.13 8.17 9.82
C SER A 177 17.48 9.56 9.91
N PRO A 178 17.76 10.47 8.97
CA PRO A 178 17.09 11.77 8.91
C PRO A 178 15.55 11.65 8.80
N PHE A 179 15.02 10.51 8.36
CA PHE A 179 13.59 10.22 8.36
C PHE A 179 13.02 10.21 9.77
N PHE A 180 13.70 9.54 10.71
CA PHE A 180 13.26 9.41 12.10
C PHE A 180 13.55 10.64 12.96
N GLN A 181 14.19 11.68 12.42
CA GLN A 181 14.43 12.93 13.13
C GLN A 181 13.19 13.85 13.13
N GLY A 182 12.26 13.67 12.20
CA GLY A 182 11.10 14.54 12.07
C GLY A 182 11.41 15.94 11.52
N GLY A 183 10.48 16.87 11.75
CA GLY A 183 10.62 18.28 11.42
C GLY A 183 10.49 18.62 9.93
N LYS A 184 9.91 17.73 9.11
CA LYS A 184 9.81 17.87 7.65
C LYS A 184 8.37 17.78 7.12
N ALA A 185 7.37 18.05 7.96
CA ALA A 185 5.95 18.03 7.54
C ALA A 185 5.70 18.93 6.32
N ASP A 186 6.39 20.07 6.26
CA ASP A 186 6.27 21.05 5.19
C ASP A 186 6.89 20.64 3.84
N TRP A 187 7.54 19.46 3.77
CA TRP A 187 8.02 18.85 2.52
C TRP A 187 6.91 18.15 1.74
N VAL A 188 5.74 17.99 2.37
CA VAL A 188 4.53 17.46 1.75
C VAL A 188 3.50 18.58 1.60
N TYR A 189 2.94 18.72 0.41
CA TYR A 189 1.88 19.69 0.14
C TYR A 189 0.49 19.10 0.36
N SER A 190 0.26 17.90 -0.17
CA SER A 190 -1.02 17.22 -0.03
C SER A 190 -0.87 15.71 0.06
N LEU A 191 -1.84 15.09 0.73
CA LEU A 191 -1.99 13.65 0.88
C LEU A 191 -3.38 13.25 0.41
N THR A 192 -3.46 12.39 -0.60
CA THR A 192 -4.70 11.87 -1.17
C THR A 192 -4.77 10.37 -1.02
N THR A 193 -5.84 9.86 -0.43
CA THR A 193 -6.07 8.44 -0.30
C THR A 193 -7.21 7.99 -1.22
N LEU A 194 -6.97 6.91 -1.96
CA LEU A 194 -7.92 6.33 -2.89
C LEU A 194 -8.32 4.94 -2.41
N ALA A 195 -9.56 4.76 -2.02
CA ALA A 195 -10.12 3.49 -1.53
C ALA A 195 -9.24 2.83 -0.43
N ALA A 196 -8.71 3.65 0.49
CA ALA A 196 -7.81 3.17 1.53
C ALA A 196 -8.59 2.62 2.73
N PRO A 197 -8.21 1.45 3.26
CA PRO A 197 -8.86 0.81 4.41
C PRO A 197 -8.33 1.38 5.73
N HIS A 198 -8.63 2.65 6.03
CA HIS A 198 -8.11 3.35 7.21
C HIS A 198 -8.51 2.71 8.54
N ASN A 199 -9.64 2.02 8.59
CA ASN A 199 -10.09 1.27 9.77
C ASN A 199 -9.84 -0.23 9.64
N GLY A 200 -8.92 -0.62 8.76
CA GLY A 200 -8.67 -2.02 8.46
C GLY A 200 -9.67 -2.62 7.48
N THR A 201 -9.68 -3.92 7.38
CA THR A 201 -10.58 -4.64 6.49
C THR A 201 -11.14 -5.89 7.14
N THR A 202 -12.46 -6.06 7.04
CA THR A 202 -13.15 -7.29 7.45
C THR A 202 -12.82 -8.48 6.58
N PHE A 203 -12.14 -8.22 5.48
CA PHE A 203 -11.77 -9.20 4.49
C PHE A 203 -10.85 -10.29 5.05
N LEU A 204 -9.90 -9.90 5.91
CA LEU A 204 -8.96 -10.83 6.54
C LEU A 204 -9.65 -11.80 7.49
N GLU A 205 -10.72 -11.36 8.14
CA GLU A 205 -11.52 -12.21 9.04
C GLU A 205 -12.33 -13.27 8.28
N CYS A 206 -12.63 -13.02 6.99
CA CYS A 206 -13.37 -13.98 6.18
C CYS A 206 -12.53 -15.13 5.66
N CYS A 207 -11.29 -14.87 5.39
CA CYS A 207 -10.44 -15.83 4.68
C CYS A 207 -9.97 -16.95 5.58
N GLY A 208 -9.96 -16.76 6.90
CA GLY A 208 -9.67 -17.80 7.92
C GLY A 208 -8.28 -18.42 7.86
N ASP A 209 -7.56 -18.21 6.75
CA ASP A 209 -6.21 -18.68 6.52
C ASP A 209 -5.50 -17.69 5.57
N MET A 210 -4.61 -16.90 6.15
CA MET A 210 -3.87 -15.87 5.43
C MET A 210 -2.94 -16.44 4.38
N THR A 211 -2.35 -17.60 4.64
CA THR A 211 -1.47 -18.31 3.71
C THR A 211 -2.23 -18.71 2.46
N GLN A 212 -3.40 -19.29 2.63
CA GLN A 212 -4.28 -19.65 1.52
C GLN A 212 -4.73 -18.41 0.73
N PHE A 213 -5.06 -17.30 1.43
CA PHE A 213 -5.46 -16.07 0.79
C PHE A 213 -4.35 -15.50 -0.09
N ALA A 214 -3.15 -15.32 0.45
CA ALA A 214 -2.02 -14.75 -0.28
C ALA A 214 -1.66 -15.61 -1.51
N ALA A 215 -1.69 -16.94 -1.40
CA ALA A 215 -1.46 -17.86 -2.51
C ALA A 215 -2.53 -17.75 -3.61
N GLU A 216 -3.81 -17.67 -3.22
CA GLU A 216 -4.91 -17.53 -4.17
C GLU A 216 -4.94 -16.13 -4.82
N ALA A 217 -4.62 -15.07 -4.07
CA ALA A 217 -4.48 -13.72 -4.57
C ALA A 217 -3.39 -13.60 -5.65
N SER A 218 -2.22 -14.16 -5.38
CA SER A 218 -1.10 -14.15 -6.32
C SER A 218 -1.36 -15.00 -7.55
N THR A 219 -2.00 -16.18 -7.39
CA THR A 219 -2.40 -17.01 -8.52
C THR A 219 -3.41 -16.31 -9.42
N ALA A 220 -4.34 -15.56 -8.84
CA ALA A 220 -5.32 -14.83 -9.60
C ALA A 220 -4.70 -13.62 -10.33
N MET A 221 -3.77 -12.92 -9.68
CA MET A 221 -3.00 -11.86 -10.31
C MET A 221 -2.21 -12.37 -11.51
N ALA A 222 -1.49 -13.48 -11.35
CA ALA A 222 -0.75 -14.12 -12.43
C ALA A 222 -1.67 -14.47 -13.62
N LYS A 223 -2.85 -15.02 -13.35
CA LYS A 223 -3.84 -15.34 -14.41
C LYS A 223 -4.44 -14.10 -15.07
N LEU A 224 -4.74 -13.06 -14.29
CA LEU A 224 -5.28 -11.79 -14.81
C LEU A 224 -4.32 -11.14 -15.79
N LEU A 225 -3.04 -11.14 -15.44
CA LEU A 225 -1.99 -10.54 -16.26
C LEU A 225 -1.58 -11.43 -17.45
N GLY A 226 -2.20 -12.62 -17.61
CA GLY A 226 -1.89 -13.56 -18.70
C GLY A 226 -0.49 -14.15 -18.63
N ILE A 227 0.15 -14.09 -17.45
CA ILE A 227 1.54 -14.46 -17.26
C ILE A 227 1.58 -15.77 -16.49
N SER A 228 1.51 -16.87 -17.23
CA SER A 228 1.57 -18.24 -16.66
C SER A 228 2.97 -18.61 -16.14
N ASP A 229 4.01 -17.92 -16.61
CA ASP A 229 5.41 -18.14 -16.26
C ASP A 229 6.09 -16.84 -15.83
N PHE A 230 5.72 -16.32 -14.66
CA PHE A 230 6.43 -15.20 -14.03
C PHE A 230 7.82 -15.64 -13.52
N LYS A 231 8.71 -16.02 -14.44
CA LYS A 231 10.12 -16.14 -14.08
C LYS A 231 10.72 -14.76 -14.05
N GLY A 232 10.92 -14.26 -12.86
CA GLY A 232 11.78 -13.13 -12.69
C GLY A 232 11.22 -11.73 -12.90
N VAL A 233 9.91 -11.54 -13.04
CA VAL A 233 9.32 -10.21 -13.34
C VAL A 233 8.73 -9.54 -12.11
N TYR A 234 8.32 -10.29 -11.10
CA TYR A 234 7.73 -9.77 -9.87
C TYR A 234 8.58 -10.17 -8.65
N ASP A 235 8.87 -9.20 -7.79
CA ASP A 235 9.62 -9.37 -6.55
C ASP A 235 8.75 -8.96 -5.36
N PHE A 236 8.84 -9.71 -4.27
CA PHE A 236 8.12 -9.38 -3.03
C PHE A 236 8.86 -8.36 -2.18
N GLN A 237 10.12 -8.05 -2.51
CA GLN A 237 10.96 -7.07 -1.80
C GLN A 237 10.96 -7.34 -0.29
N LEU A 238 11.37 -8.54 0.11
CA LEU A 238 11.41 -9.02 1.49
C LEU A 238 12.84 -9.41 1.92
N GLU A 239 13.85 -8.77 1.34
CA GLU A 239 15.26 -9.05 1.61
C GLU A 239 15.62 -8.79 3.08
N GLN A 240 14.95 -7.83 3.74
CA GLN A 240 15.13 -7.54 5.16
C GLN A 240 14.81 -8.76 6.04
N PHE A 241 13.88 -9.61 5.62
CA PHE A 241 13.56 -10.89 6.27
C PHE A 241 14.38 -12.06 5.73
N GLY A 242 15.38 -11.82 4.87
CA GLY A 242 16.21 -12.86 4.25
C GLY A 242 15.56 -13.60 3.07
N PHE A 243 14.45 -13.11 2.56
CA PHE A 243 13.77 -13.69 1.39
C PHE A 243 14.26 -13.07 0.08
N TYR A 244 15.46 -13.46 -0.30
CA TYR A 244 16.01 -13.09 -1.61
C TYR A 244 15.37 -13.90 -2.71
N ARG A 245 15.15 -13.25 -3.85
CA ARG A 245 14.74 -13.92 -5.07
C ARG A 245 15.81 -14.94 -5.52
N LYS A 246 15.37 -16.13 -5.92
CA LYS A 246 16.26 -17.18 -6.44
C LYS A 246 16.21 -17.23 -7.95
N ASP A 247 17.36 -17.49 -8.58
CA ASP A 247 17.44 -17.65 -10.04
C ASP A 247 16.56 -18.80 -10.52
N GLY A 248 15.71 -18.51 -11.51
CA GLY A 248 14.79 -19.47 -12.09
C GLY A 248 13.55 -19.78 -11.27
N GLU A 249 13.41 -19.24 -10.07
CA GLU A 249 12.21 -19.35 -9.22
C GLU A 249 11.03 -18.61 -9.86
N THR A 250 9.89 -19.27 -9.93
CA THR A 250 8.63 -18.62 -10.34
C THR A 250 8.08 -17.79 -9.20
N VAL A 251 7.19 -16.81 -9.51
CA VAL A 251 6.51 -16.01 -8.48
C VAL A 251 5.72 -16.89 -7.50
N LEU A 252 5.11 -17.96 -8.00
CA LEU A 252 4.33 -18.87 -7.15
C LEU A 252 5.22 -19.68 -6.20
N GLU A 253 6.40 -20.11 -6.65
CA GLU A 253 7.36 -20.80 -5.79
C GLU A 253 7.95 -19.83 -4.74
N ALA A 254 8.28 -18.61 -5.12
CA ALA A 254 8.75 -17.59 -4.19
C ALA A 254 7.69 -17.28 -3.13
N LEU A 255 6.43 -17.10 -3.56
CA LEU A 255 5.31 -16.86 -2.66
C LEU A 255 5.08 -18.05 -1.73
N ASP A 256 5.05 -19.25 -2.25
CA ASP A 256 4.88 -20.46 -1.45
C ASP A 256 5.96 -20.57 -0.36
N ARG A 257 7.19 -20.25 -0.72
CA ARG A 257 8.32 -20.21 0.22
C ARG A 257 8.16 -19.15 1.31
N VAL A 258 7.67 -17.94 0.97
CA VAL A 258 7.41 -16.88 1.94
C VAL A 258 6.25 -17.27 2.87
N LEU A 259 5.15 -17.77 2.31
CA LEU A 259 3.94 -18.10 3.07
C LEU A 259 4.10 -19.34 3.98
N HIS A 260 4.99 -20.26 3.66
CA HIS A 260 5.31 -21.41 4.50
C HIS A 260 6.50 -21.17 5.45
N SER A 261 7.00 -19.93 5.49
CA SER A 261 7.99 -19.50 6.47
C SER A 261 7.32 -18.90 7.70
N ASP A 262 8.11 -18.34 8.59
CA ASP A 262 7.67 -17.57 9.76
C ASP A 262 7.31 -16.10 9.45
N PHE A 263 7.41 -15.66 8.19
CA PHE A 263 7.14 -14.29 7.78
C PHE A 263 5.82 -13.72 8.33
N LEU A 264 4.74 -14.52 8.23
CA LEU A 264 3.43 -14.06 8.73
C LEU A 264 3.38 -13.95 10.26
N SER A 265 4.27 -14.63 10.99
CA SER A 265 4.33 -14.59 12.46
C SER A 265 5.13 -13.40 13.01
N HIS A 266 5.94 -12.73 12.18
CA HIS A 266 6.68 -11.54 12.60
C HIS A 266 5.79 -10.33 12.96
N ASN A 267 4.52 -10.33 12.57
CA ASN A 267 3.58 -9.22 12.76
C ASN A 267 4.00 -7.90 12.11
N ASP A 268 5.05 -7.88 11.33
CA ASP A 268 5.53 -6.74 10.57
C ASP A 268 5.26 -6.98 9.07
N ASN A 269 3.99 -6.95 8.73
CA ASN A 269 3.54 -7.18 7.36
C ASN A 269 2.17 -6.56 7.11
N VAL A 270 1.84 -6.41 5.84
CA VAL A 270 0.58 -5.81 5.39
C VAL A 270 -0.66 -6.51 5.94
N PHE A 271 -0.60 -7.82 6.17
CA PHE A 271 -1.75 -8.57 6.65
C PHE A 271 -2.07 -8.23 8.11
N ARG A 272 -1.05 -8.01 8.93
CA ARG A 272 -1.22 -7.55 10.30
C ARG A 272 -1.76 -6.13 10.33
N ASP A 273 -1.20 -5.22 9.54
CA ASP A 273 -1.60 -3.82 9.51
C ASP A 273 -3.00 -3.59 8.95
N LEU A 274 -3.49 -4.50 8.11
CA LEU A 274 -4.86 -4.46 7.58
C LEU A 274 -5.93 -5.02 8.54
N THR A 275 -5.55 -5.62 9.68
CA THR A 275 -6.54 -6.01 10.68
C THR A 275 -7.19 -4.78 11.29
N ILE A 276 -8.43 -4.90 11.75
CA ILE A 276 -9.20 -3.77 12.30
C ILE A 276 -8.51 -3.19 13.53
N ASP A 277 -8.09 -4.05 14.45
CA ASP A 277 -7.41 -3.64 15.69
C ASP A 277 -6.13 -2.86 15.44
N ARG A 278 -5.30 -3.34 14.49
CA ARG A 278 -4.03 -2.68 14.17
C ARG A 278 -4.23 -1.37 13.40
N ALA A 279 -5.16 -1.36 12.44
CA ALA A 279 -5.46 -0.15 11.69
C ALA A 279 -6.03 0.96 12.56
N LEU A 280 -6.88 0.62 13.55
CA LEU A 280 -7.40 1.58 14.53
C LEU A 280 -6.29 2.10 15.44
N ALA A 281 -5.41 1.22 15.94
CA ALA A 281 -4.24 1.64 16.72
C ALA A 281 -3.35 2.62 15.93
N LEU A 282 -3.08 2.31 14.66
CA LEU A 282 -2.31 3.21 13.79
C LEU A 282 -3.01 4.57 13.59
N ASN A 283 -4.34 4.59 13.50
CA ASN A 283 -5.09 5.85 13.40
C ASN A 283 -5.03 6.70 14.67
N ASP A 284 -4.97 6.06 15.83
CA ASP A 284 -4.86 6.75 17.12
C ASP A 284 -3.47 7.38 17.31
N ASP A 285 -2.43 6.78 16.72
CA ASP A 285 -1.05 7.24 16.81
C ASP A 285 -0.71 8.36 15.79
N ILE A 286 -1.37 8.38 14.60
CA ILE A 286 -1.07 9.35 13.54
C ILE A 286 -1.73 10.70 13.78
N GLU A 287 -0.93 11.77 13.84
CA GLU A 287 -1.41 13.14 13.94
C GLU A 287 -1.65 13.80 12.59
N ILE A 288 -2.66 14.68 12.53
CA ILE A 288 -2.95 15.48 11.32
C ILE A 288 -2.04 16.70 11.28
N GLN A 289 -1.25 16.83 10.24
CA GLN A 289 -0.34 17.97 10.06
C GLN A 289 -1.11 19.18 9.52
N PRO A 290 -1.13 20.33 10.24
CA PRO A 290 -2.02 21.46 9.94
C PRO A 290 -1.72 22.17 8.60
N ASN A 291 -0.51 22.01 8.08
CA ASN A 291 -0.06 22.68 6.84
C ASN A 291 -0.13 21.76 5.61
N VAL A 292 -0.72 20.58 5.74
CA VAL A 292 -0.88 19.59 4.66
C VAL A 292 -2.35 19.47 4.28
N TYR A 293 -2.65 19.45 3.00
CA TYR A 293 -4.02 19.23 2.52
C TYR A 293 -4.31 17.72 2.45
N TYR A 294 -5.42 17.30 3.06
CA TYR A 294 -5.85 15.90 3.06
C TYR A 294 -7.08 15.71 2.19
N PHE A 295 -7.01 14.71 1.31
CA PHE A 295 -8.12 14.29 0.47
C PHE A 295 -8.34 12.79 0.59
N SER A 296 -9.60 12.38 0.54
CA SER A 296 -9.98 10.98 0.53
C SER A 296 -11.04 10.73 -0.53
N SER A 297 -10.91 9.63 -1.25
CA SER A 297 -11.92 9.15 -2.20
C SER A 297 -12.26 7.71 -1.88
N ALA A 298 -13.53 7.44 -1.61
CA ALA A 298 -14.07 6.12 -1.38
C ALA A 298 -15.23 5.85 -2.35
N GLY A 299 -15.42 4.58 -2.69
CA GLY A 299 -16.52 4.13 -3.53
C GLY A 299 -17.46 3.22 -2.76
N ASP A 300 -18.76 3.38 -2.95
CA ASP A 300 -19.79 2.47 -2.45
C ASP A 300 -20.65 1.94 -3.61
N LYS A 301 -20.61 0.65 -3.81
CA LYS A 301 -21.46 -0.08 -4.76
C LYS A 301 -22.37 -1.09 -4.05
N THR A 302 -22.89 -0.66 -2.91
CA THR A 302 -23.89 -1.41 -2.15
C THR A 302 -25.22 -0.64 -2.06
N ARG A 303 -26.29 -1.32 -1.70
CA ARG A 303 -27.62 -0.75 -1.51
C ARG A 303 -28.38 -1.48 -0.40
N PRO A 304 -29.34 -0.84 0.26
CA PRO A 304 -30.25 -1.56 1.15
C PRO A 304 -31.05 -2.63 0.40
N SER A 305 -31.16 -3.81 0.96
CA SER A 305 -32.06 -4.87 0.47
C SER A 305 -33.50 -4.51 0.81
N ALA A 306 -34.38 -4.52 -0.17
CA ALA A 306 -35.80 -4.28 0.04
C ALA A 306 -36.46 -5.33 0.96
N LEU A 307 -35.89 -6.53 1.07
CA LEU A 307 -36.44 -7.63 1.86
C LEU A 307 -35.95 -7.60 3.32
N THR A 308 -34.69 -7.23 3.55
CA THR A 308 -34.04 -7.37 4.86
C THR A 308 -33.63 -6.06 5.50
N GLY A 309 -33.63 -4.96 4.75
CA GLY A 309 -33.07 -3.67 5.14
C GLY A 309 -31.53 -3.66 5.25
N LYS A 310 -30.88 -4.82 5.24
CA LYS A 310 -29.41 -4.92 5.29
C LYS A 310 -28.80 -4.52 3.94
N ARG A 311 -27.55 -4.08 3.97
CA ARG A 311 -26.83 -3.76 2.73
C ARG A 311 -26.58 -5.03 1.90
N THR A 312 -26.59 -4.86 0.58
CA THR A 312 -26.27 -5.89 -0.41
C THR A 312 -25.60 -5.22 -1.61
N SER A 313 -24.98 -6.00 -2.49
CA SER A 313 -24.38 -5.46 -3.72
C SER A 313 -25.39 -4.71 -4.57
N ALA A 314 -24.97 -3.61 -5.18
CA ALA A 314 -25.75 -2.93 -6.21
C ALA A 314 -25.90 -3.85 -7.44
N ALA A 315 -27.00 -3.67 -8.20
CA ALA A 315 -27.29 -4.52 -9.36
C ALA A 315 -26.30 -4.34 -10.52
N ASP A 316 -25.68 -3.17 -10.59
CA ASP A 316 -24.66 -2.79 -11.57
C ASP A 316 -23.22 -2.99 -11.07
N LEU A 317 -23.05 -3.65 -9.93
CA LEU A 317 -21.72 -4.03 -9.47
C LEU A 317 -21.14 -5.09 -10.42
N THR A 318 -19.91 -4.85 -10.86
CA THR A 318 -19.18 -5.83 -11.68
C THR A 318 -19.23 -7.20 -11.00
N PRO A 319 -19.60 -8.28 -11.71
CA PRO A 319 -19.78 -9.62 -11.13
C PRO A 319 -18.59 -10.11 -10.31
N LEU A 320 -17.41 -9.66 -10.68
CA LEU A 320 -16.16 -9.91 -9.99
C LEU A 320 -16.17 -9.48 -8.51
N PHE A 321 -16.84 -8.35 -8.20
CA PHE A 321 -16.89 -7.77 -6.85
C PHE A 321 -18.08 -8.21 -6.00
N VAL A 322 -19.05 -8.93 -6.60
CA VAL A 322 -20.27 -9.34 -5.89
C VAL A 322 -20.00 -10.19 -4.64
N PRO A 323 -19.10 -11.20 -4.66
CA PRO A 323 -18.80 -11.98 -3.46
C PRO A 323 -18.14 -11.16 -2.36
N LEU A 324 -17.27 -10.21 -2.72
CA LEU A 324 -16.65 -9.29 -1.75
C LEU A 324 -17.71 -8.42 -1.09
N ALA A 325 -18.53 -7.73 -1.90
CA ALA A 325 -19.62 -6.91 -1.40
C ALA A 325 -20.60 -7.71 -0.52
N HIS A 326 -20.91 -8.95 -0.92
CA HIS A 326 -21.78 -9.82 -0.14
C HIS A 326 -21.20 -10.16 1.23
N HIS A 327 -19.86 -10.33 1.31
CA HIS A 327 -19.17 -10.60 2.55
C HIS A 327 -19.10 -9.34 3.43
N THR A 328 -18.58 -8.24 2.91
CA THR A 328 -18.48 -6.98 3.65
C THR A 328 -19.83 -6.45 4.12
N CYS A 329 -20.90 -6.60 3.32
CA CYS A 329 -22.25 -6.22 3.71
C CYS A 329 -22.86 -7.05 4.87
N ARG A 330 -22.27 -8.17 5.22
CA ARG A 330 -22.76 -9.05 6.31
C ARG A 330 -21.94 -8.92 7.59
N PHE A 331 -20.82 -8.27 7.51
CA PHE A 331 -19.99 -8.08 8.67
C PHE A 331 -20.68 -7.13 9.66
N SER A 332 -20.67 -7.50 10.91
CA SER A 332 -21.02 -6.62 12.02
C SER A 332 -20.04 -6.90 13.15
N ASN A 333 -19.33 -5.88 13.59
CA ASN A 333 -18.50 -5.97 14.78
C ASN A 333 -19.21 -5.25 15.94
N PRO A 334 -19.80 -5.98 16.89
CA PRO A 334 -20.48 -5.37 18.03
C PRO A 334 -19.52 -4.76 19.06
N THR A 335 -18.21 -4.94 18.88
CA THR A 335 -17.19 -4.54 19.85
C THR A 335 -16.44 -3.26 19.47
N THR A 336 -16.69 -2.66 18.30
CA THR A 336 -16.16 -1.32 18.02
C THR A 336 -16.83 -0.29 18.92
N PRO A 337 -16.05 0.54 19.66
CA PRO A 337 -16.57 1.38 20.76
C PRO A 337 -17.61 2.41 20.30
N ASP A 338 -17.65 2.77 19.05
CA ASP A 338 -18.49 3.80 18.45
C ASP A 338 -19.64 3.23 17.59
N GLY A 339 -19.86 1.92 17.62
CA GLY A 339 -20.92 1.28 16.84
C GLY A 339 -20.70 1.36 15.32
N PHE A 340 -19.46 1.53 14.91
CA PHE A 340 -19.05 1.65 13.53
C PHE A 340 -19.44 0.39 12.74
N GLN A 341 -20.32 0.54 11.77
CA GLN A 341 -20.62 -0.49 10.76
C GLN A 341 -19.73 -0.21 9.56
N LEU A 342 -18.82 -1.12 9.29
CA LEU A 342 -18.02 -1.12 8.08
C LEU A 342 -18.85 -1.44 6.84
#